data_f8a40e398ee31bde2b957d31647334c7
#
_entry.id   f8a40e398ee31bde2b957d31647334c7
#
_cell.length_a   1.000
_cell.length_b   1.000
_cell.length_c   1.000
_cell.angle_alpha   90.00
_cell.angle_beta   90.00
_cell.angle_gamma   90.00
#
_symmetry.space_group_name_H-M   'P 1'
#
loop_
_entity.id
_entity.type
_entity.pdbx_description
1 polymer ?
#
loop_
_entity_poly.entity_id
_entity_poly.type
_entity_poly.pdbx_seq_one_letter_code
_entity_poly.pdbx_strand_id
1 'polypeptide(L)'
;MATPFVMLTAYAIAKILLAGLLSSDRFSKSVVVVGVNDLSKSLVNEFTSDPQLNMKFKGYFDDRKLERLGNIEQGGVVGKFGELTQYLNKFKIDLVYFALPMVQEKRILNLLDDMRDSTASIYFVPDLFIFDLIQARVDDVNGIPVLAVCESPF
;
A
#
# COMPACT_ATOMS: atom_id res chain seq x y z
N MET A 1 -38.13 22.99 27.30
CA MET A 1 -36.68 23.22 27.50
C MET A 1 -35.81 21.98 27.35
N ALA A 2 -36.27 20.92 26.62
CA ALA A 2 -35.52 19.67 26.40
C ALA A 2 -34.88 19.55 25.02
N THR A 3 -35.10 20.50 24.14
CA THR A 3 -34.64 20.46 22.73
C THR A 3 -33.13 20.49 22.52
N PRO A 4 -32.29 21.21 23.26
CA PRO A 4 -30.86 21.20 23.00
C PRO A 4 -30.18 19.86 23.35
N PHE A 5 -30.66 19.17 24.39
CA PHE A 5 -30.12 17.85 24.77
C PHE A 5 -30.43 16.76 23.75
N VAL A 6 -31.64 16.76 23.20
CA VAL A 6 -32.06 15.80 22.17
C VAL A 6 -31.25 16.01 20.88
N MET A 7 -30.99 17.24 20.49
CA MET A 7 -30.15 17.54 19.31
C MET A 7 -28.69 17.11 19.53
N LEU A 8 -28.14 17.31 20.73
CA LEU A 8 -26.77 16.92 21.03
C LEU A 8 -26.58 15.40 21.04
N THR A 9 -27.55 14.67 21.59
CA THR A 9 -27.53 13.20 21.58
C THR A 9 -27.72 12.63 20.18
N ALA A 10 -28.62 13.19 19.38
CA ALA A 10 -28.82 12.79 17.99
C ALA A 10 -27.57 13.04 17.14
N TYR A 11 -26.88 14.17 17.35
CA TYR A 11 -25.63 14.47 16.67
C TYR A 11 -24.49 13.52 17.08
N ALA A 12 -24.37 13.19 18.38
CA ALA A 12 -23.39 12.24 18.86
C ALA A 12 -23.62 10.83 18.30
N ILE A 13 -24.89 10.37 18.25
CA ILE A 13 -25.27 9.08 17.68
C ILE A 13 -25.00 9.05 16.18
N ALA A 14 -25.36 10.12 15.46
CA ALA A 14 -25.09 10.24 14.02
C ALA A 14 -23.56 10.19 13.72
N LYS A 15 -22.76 10.85 14.53
CA LYS A 15 -21.30 10.86 14.41
C LYS A 15 -20.70 9.46 14.66
N ILE A 16 -21.20 8.73 15.66
CA ILE A 16 -20.76 7.36 15.98
C ILE A 16 -21.18 6.40 14.87
N LEU A 17 -22.41 6.51 14.37
CA LEU A 17 -22.91 5.70 13.25
C LEU A 17 -22.15 5.99 11.96
N LEU A 18 -21.87 7.26 11.68
CA LEU A 18 -21.11 7.67 10.50
C LEU A 18 -19.65 7.20 10.58
N ALA A 19 -19.02 7.31 11.75
CA ALA A 19 -17.68 6.78 11.99
C ALA A 19 -17.65 5.24 11.84
N GLY A 20 -18.68 4.54 12.33
CA GLY A 20 -18.83 3.10 12.15
C GLY A 20 -19.07 2.67 10.70
N LEU A 21 -19.78 3.47 9.92
CA LEU A 21 -20.00 3.23 8.50
C LEU A 21 -18.76 3.56 7.64
N LEU A 22 -18.00 4.59 8.02
CA LEU A 22 -16.77 4.99 7.34
C LEU A 22 -15.59 4.09 7.69
N SER A 23 -15.59 3.46 8.87
CA SER A 23 -14.62 2.43 9.24
C SER A 23 -14.98 1.04 8.71
N SER A 24 -16.05 0.94 7.91
CA SER A 24 -16.45 -0.30 7.27
C SER A 24 -15.35 -0.77 6.33
N ASP A 25 -14.90 -1.99 6.49
CA ASP A 25 -13.91 -2.72 5.68
C ASP A 25 -14.10 -2.63 4.14
N ARG A 26 -15.24 -2.12 3.72
CA ARG A 26 -15.63 -1.97 2.30
C ARG A 26 -14.81 -0.90 1.55
N PHE A 27 -14.20 0.04 2.26
CA PHE A 27 -13.46 1.14 1.64
C PHE A 27 -11.95 1.03 1.85
N SER A 28 -11.48 0.02 2.60
CA SER A 28 -10.05 -0.17 2.80
C SER A 28 -9.43 -0.84 1.56
N LYS A 29 -8.37 -0.21 1.05
CA LYS A 29 -7.58 -0.76 -0.06
C LYS A 29 -6.59 -1.78 0.45
N SER A 30 -6.55 -2.95 -0.16
CA SER A 30 -5.56 -3.98 0.13
C SER A 30 -4.24 -3.66 -0.55
N VAL A 31 -3.16 -3.72 0.20
CA VAL A 31 -1.82 -3.30 -0.24
C VAL A 31 -0.82 -4.44 -0.03
N VAL A 32 0.01 -4.68 -1.04
CA VAL A 32 1.23 -5.50 -0.93
C VAL A 32 2.44 -4.68 -1.32
N VAL A 33 3.59 -5.04 -0.75
CA VAL A 33 4.86 -4.36 -1.02
C VAL A 33 5.87 -5.37 -1.56
N VAL A 34 6.50 -5.02 -2.66
CA VAL A 34 7.52 -5.83 -3.33
C VAL A 34 8.91 -5.30 -2.97
N GLY A 35 9.70 -6.14 -2.32
CA GLY A 35 11.01 -5.82 -1.78
C GLY A 35 10.98 -5.44 -0.30
N VAL A 36 11.83 -6.08 0.49
CA VAL A 36 12.00 -5.80 1.92
C VAL A 36 13.27 -5.00 2.13
N ASN A 37 13.14 -3.75 2.49
CA ASN A 37 14.23 -2.84 2.84
C ASN A 37 13.72 -1.79 3.85
N ASP A 38 14.59 -0.92 4.31
CA ASP A 38 14.22 0.09 5.32
C ASP A 38 13.15 1.05 4.80
N LEU A 39 13.21 1.40 3.50
CA LEU A 39 12.21 2.25 2.87
C LEU A 39 10.83 1.58 2.83
N SER A 40 10.77 0.31 2.43
CA SER A 40 9.50 -0.43 2.41
C SER A 40 8.92 -0.65 3.81
N LYS A 41 9.77 -0.86 4.81
CA LYS A 41 9.34 -0.96 6.21
C LYS A 41 8.76 0.36 6.72
N SER A 42 9.41 1.49 6.40
CA SER A 42 8.90 2.82 6.72
C SER A 42 7.55 3.08 6.08
N LEU A 43 7.41 2.74 4.80
CA LEU A 43 6.15 2.86 4.05
C LEU A 43 5.02 2.04 4.69
N VAL A 44 5.29 0.79 5.06
CA VAL A 44 4.31 -0.08 5.72
C VAL A 44 3.95 0.46 7.10
N ASN A 45 4.91 1.01 7.83
CA ASN A 45 4.64 1.66 9.11
C ASN A 45 3.66 2.84 8.95
N GLU A 46 3.83 3.66 7.92
CA GLU A 46 2.88 4.73 7.61
C GLU A 46 1.47 4.20 7.31
N PHE A 47 1.35 3.15 6.48
CA PHE A 47 0.05 2.54 6.16
C PHE A 47 -0.67 2.00 7.40
N THR A 48 0.08 1.48 8.37
CA THR A 48 -0.48 0.88 9.58
C THR A 48 -0.72 1.88 10.70
N SER A 49 0.06 2.96 10.72
CA SER A 49 -0.03 3.99 11.77
C SER A 49 -1.11 5.03 11.49
N ASP A 50 -1.42 5.29 10.22
CA ASP A 50 -2.43 6.27 9.84
C ASP A 50 -3.73 5.62 9.36
N PRO A 51 -4.77 5.58 10.22
CA PRO A 51 -6.08 5.05 9.83
C PRO A 51 -6.76 5.83 8.70
N GLN A 52 -6.35 7.07 8.44
CA GLN A 52 -6.95 7.92 7.40
C GLN A 52 -6.57 7.43 6.00
N LEU A 53 -5.42 6.78 5.84
CA LEU A 53 -5.00 6.17 4.58
C LEU A 53 -5.90 5.01 4.16
N ASN A 54 -6.60 4.42 5.13
CA ASN A 54 -7.57 3.35 4.91
C ASN A 54 -6.99 2.17 4.10
N MET A 55 -5.72 1.83 4.39
CA MET A 55 -4.96 0.79 3.72
C MET A 55 -4.78 -0.42 4.62
N LYS A 56 -4.97 -1.61 4.05
CA LYS A 56 -4.71 -2.90 4.71
C LYS A 56 -3.49 -3.56 4.10
N PHE A 57 -2.40 -3.52 4.83
CA PHE A 57 -1.19 -4.21 4.45
C PHE A 57 -1.36 -5.73 4.55
N LYS A 58 -1.08 -6.44 3.46
CA LYS A 58 -1.24 -7.90 3.35
C LYS A 58 0.08 -8.67 3.48
N GLY A 59 1.20 -8.07 3.14
CA GLY A 59 2.50 -8.67 3.27
C GLY A 59 3.51 -8.21 2.23
N TYR A 60 4.73 -8.71 2.39
CA TYR A 60 5.84 -8.45 1.47
C TYR A 60 6.03 -9.59 0.48
N PHE A 61 6.52 -9.25 -0.70
CA PHE A 61 7.05 -10.20 -1.68
C PHE A 61 8.55 -9.96 -1.85
N ASP A 62 9.35 -10.99 -1.65
CA ASP A 62 10.80 -10.90 -1.83
C ASP A 62 11.39 -12.28 -2.18
N ASP A 63 12.32 -12.32 -3.13
CA ASP A 63 13.01 -13.55 -3.55
C ASP A 63 14.16 -13.96 -2.63
N ARG A 64 14.59 -13.05 -1.74
CA ARG A 64 15.69 -13.31 -0.82
C ARG A 64 15.25 -14.26 0.30
N LYS A 65 16.20 -15.01 0.83
CA LYS A 65 15.95 -15.87 2.01
C LYS A 65 15.59 -15.00 3.23
N LEU A 66 14.65 -15.47 4.02
CA LEU A 66 14.18 -14.80 5.25
C LEU A 66 15.33 -14.40 6.21
N GLU A 67 16.39 -15.23 6.29
CA GLU A 67 17.57 -14.97 7.11
C GLU A 67 18.32 -13.67 6.71
N ARG A 68 18.17 -13.23 5.45
CA ARG A 68 18.83 -12.02 4.92
C ARG A 68 17.95 -10.78 4.99
N LEU A 69 16.68 -10.93 5.34
CA LEU A 69 15.72 -9.83 5.35
C LEU A 69 15.64 -9.11 6.69
N GLY A 70 16.31 -9.63 7.71
CA GLY A 70 16.30 -9.08 9.06
C GLY A 70 14.94 -9.21 9.74
N ASN A 71 14.74 -8.41 10.79
CA ASN A 71 13.50 -8.43 11.54
C ASN A 71 12.36 -7.77 10.76
N ILE A 72 11.32 -8.54 10.46
CA ILE A 72 10.10 -8.06 9.79
C ILE A 72 9.01 -8.01 10.84
N GLU A 73 8.74 -6.83 11.36
CA GLU A 73 7.79 -6.63 12.48
C GLU A 73 6.34 -6.76 12.06
N GLN A 74 6.01 -6.52 10.79
CA GLN A 74 4.63 -6.48 10.32
C GLN A 74 4.45 -7.29 9.03
N GLY A 75 3.43 -8.12 8.99
CA GLY A 75 2.91 -8.78 7.81
C GLY A 75 3.73 -9.94 7.23
N GLY A 76 5.01 -10.01 7.50
CA GLY A 76 5.89 -11.07 7.00
C GLY A 76 6.02 -11.12 5.47
N VAL A 77 6.86 -12.04 4.99
CA VAL A 77 6.98 -12.36 3.55
C VAL A 77 5.93 -13.37 3.17
N VAL A 78 5.05 -13.01 2.23
CA VAL A 78 3.91 -13.83 1.79
C VAL A 78 4.30 -14.76 0.65
N GLY A 79 5.25 -14.36 -0.17
CA GLY A 79 5.69 -15.14 -1.31
C GLY A 79 6.87 -14.52 -2.06
N LYS A 80 7.25 -15.18 -3.14
CA LYS A 80 8.28 -14.73 -4.06
C LYS A 80 7.69 -13.90 -5.21
N PHE A 81 8.54 -13.21 -5.96
CA PHE A 81 8.11 -12.38 -7.09
C PHE A 81 7.29 -13.17 -8.14
N GLY A 82 7.67 -14.40 -8.45
CA GLY A 82 6.93 -15.23 -9.39
C GLY A 82 5.50 -15.62 -8.96
N GLU A 83 5.19 -15.49 -7.66
CA GLU A 83 3.88 -15.80 -7.11
C GLU A 83 2.98 -14.56 -7.00
N LEU A 84 3.55 -13.37 -7.24
CA LEU A 84 2.88 -12.09 -7.05
C LEU A 84 1.59 -11.98 -7.88
N THR A 85 1.68 -12.21 -9.19
CA THR A 85 0.54 -12.08 -10.11
C THR A 85 -0.61 -13.00 -9.73
N GLN A 86 -0.29 -14.24 -9.37
CA GLN A 86 -1.30 -15.20 -8.90
C GLN A 86 -1.96 -14.74 -7.59
N TYR A 87 -1.17 -14.21 -6.68
CA TYR A 87 -1.65 -13.67 -5.40
C TYR A 87 -2.56 -12.47 -5.61
N LEU A 88 -2.19 -11.52 -6.47
CA LEU A 88 -2.98 -10.34 -6.80
C LEU A 88 -4.38 -10.72 -7.30
N ASN A 89 -4.44 -11.68 -8.22
CA ASN A 89 -5.70 -12.14 -8.80
C ASN A 89 -6.56 -12.94 -7.79
N LYS A 90 -5.92 -13.78 -6.97
CA LYS A 90 -6.61 -14.60 -5.98
C LYS A 90 -7.23 -13.78 -4.86
N PHE A 91 -6.51 -12.78 -4.35
CA PHE A 91 -6.93 -11.97 -3.20
C PHE A 91 -7.47 -10.60 -3.58
N LYS A 92 -7.58 -10.28 -4.88
CA LYS A 92 -8.06 -9.00 -5.40
C LYS A 92 -7.36 -7.82 -4.73
N ILE A 93 -6.04 -7.79 -4.82
CA ILE A 93 -5.22 -6.72 -4.25
C ILE A 93 -5.43 -5.43 -5.04
N ASP A 94 -5.60 -4.33 -4.35
CA ASP A 94 -5.88 -3.03 -4.96
C ASP A 94 -4.60 -2.27 -5.32
N LEU A 95 -3.59 -2.34 -4.46
CA LEU A 95 -2.36 -1.55 -4.59
C LEU A 95 -1.11 -2.43 -4.44
N VAL A 96 -0.13 -2.20 -5.31
CA VAL A 96 1.19 -2.84 -5.26
C VAL A 96 2.26 -1.75 -5.25
N TYR A 97 3.09 -1.76 -4.22
CA TYR A 97 4.22 -0.85 -4.10
C TYR A 97 5.53 -1.59 -4.35
N PHE A 98 6.27 -1.17 -5.37
CA PHE A 98 7.60 -1.68 -5.67
C PHE A 98 8.67 -0.84 -4.96
N ALA A 99 9.29 -1.41 -3.94
CA ALA A 99 10.39 -0.80 -3.21
C ALA A 99 11.70 -1.54 -3.49
N LEU A 100 12.00 -1.79 -4.77
CA LEU A 100 13.21 -2.48 -5.21
C LEU A 100 14.27 -1.47 -5.67
N PRO A 101 15.56 -1.73 -5.41
CA PRO A 101 16.63 -0.94 -5.98
C PRO A 101 16.60 -1.02 -7.51
N MET A 102 16.84 0.09 -8.20
CA MET A 102 16.86 0.19 -9.67
C MET A 102 17.82 -0.80 -10.37
N VAL A 103 18.76 -1.38 -9.65
CA VAL A 103 19.71 -2.39 -10.18
C VAL A 103 19.01 -3.65 -10.71
N GLN A 104 17.72 -3.84 -10.42
CA GLN A 104 16.94 -5.01 -10.84
C GLN A 104 15.96 -4.70 -11.98
N GLU A 105 16.27 -3.73 -12.81
CA GLU A 105 15.40 -3.22 -13.90
C GLU A 105 14.74 -4.32 -14.74
N LYS A 106 15.50 -5.31 -15.19
CA LYS A 106 14.95 -6.42 -16.00
C LYS A 106 13.90 -7.25 -15.26
N ARG A 107 14.08 -7.47 -13.96
CA ARG A 107 13.10 -8.21 -13.15
C ARG A 107 11.83 -7.41 -12.93
N ILE A 108 11.98 -6.12 -12.72
CA ILE A 108 10.84 -5.21 -12.57
C ILE A 108 10.02 -5.17 -13.85
N LEU A 109 10.66 -5.04 -15.01
CA LEU A 109 9.97 -5.02 -16.29
C LEU A 109 9.19 -6.32 -16.56
N ASN A 110 9.78 -7.47 -16.28
CA ASN A 110 9.09 -8.75 -16.43
C ASN A 110 7.88 -8.86 -15.51
N LEU A 111 8.02 -8.43 -14.25
CA LEU A 111 6.91 -8.41 -13.29
C LEU A 111 5.79 -7.46 -13.73
N LEU A 112 6.13 -6.30 -14.26
CA LEU A 112 5.15 -5.34 -14.78
C LEU A 112 4.40 -5.91 -15.99
N ASP A 113 5.10 -6.61 -16.88
CA ASP A 113 4.46 -7.29 -18.01
C ASP A 113 3.50 -8.40 -17.55
N ASP A 114 3.90 -9.21 -16.60
CA ASP A 114 3.06 -10.27 -16.01
C ASP A 114 1.82 -9.71 -15.28
N MET A 115 1.90 -8.47 -14.81
CA MET A 115 0.82 -7.82 -14.06
C MET A 115 -0.10 -6.95 -14.92
N ARG A 116 0.15 -6.83 -16.22
CA ARG A 116 -0.67 -6.02 -17.14
C ARG A 116 -2.17 -6.34 -17.09
N ASP A 117 -2.49 -7.61 -16.88
CA ASP A 117 -3.87 -8.10 -16.81
C ASP A 117 -4.46 -8.02 -15.39
N SER A 118 -3.69 -7.55 -14.42
CA SER A 118 -4.20 -7.36 -13.06
C SER A 118 -4.96 -6.03 -12.93
N THR A 119 -5.95 -6.01 -12.06
CA THR A 119 -6.71 -4.79 -11.73
C THR A 119 -6.02 -3.93 -10.65
N ALA A 120 -4.85 -4.34 -10.18
CA ALA A 120 -4.12 -3.62 -9.15
C ALA A 120 -3.43 -2.37 -9.72
N SER A 121 -3.46 -1.28 -8.98
CA SER A 121 -2.66 -0.10 -9.28
C SER A 121 -1.23 -0.31 -8.79
N ILE A 122 -0.26 0.01 -9.62
CA ILE A 122 1.15 -0.24 -9.36
C ILE A 122 1.86 1.08 -9.11
N TYR A 123 2.55 1.17 -7.98
CA TYR A 123 3.35 2.30 -7.58
C TYR A 123 4.80 1.90 -7.41
N PHE A 124 5.70 2.74 -7.87
CA PHE A 124 7.13 2.58 -7.66
C PHE A 124 7.60 3.55 -6.58
N VAL A 125 8.33 3.02 -5.60
CA VAL A 125 8.95 3.82 -4.53
C VAL A 125 10.41 4.04 -4.90
N PRO A 126 10.78 5.21 -5.43
CA PRO A 126 12.16 5.47 -5.83
C PRO A 126 13.06 5.59 -4.60
N ASP A 127 14.31 5.16 -4.74
CA ASP A 127 15.34 5.54 -3.79
C ASP A 127 15.52 7.07 -3.84
N LEU A 128 15.50 7.73 -2.69
CA LEU A 128 15.53 9.21 -2.57
C LEU A 128 16.66 9.87 -3.37
N PHE A 129 17.75 9.13 -3.61
CA PHE A 129 18.88 9.64 -4.39
C PHE A 129 18.57 9.83 -5.89
N ILE A 130 17.61 9.10 -6.42
CA ILE A 130 17.19 9.20 -7.83
C ILE A 130 16.07 10.23 -7.98
N PHE A 131 15.35 10.51 -6.91
CA PHE A 131 14.23 11.42 -6.89
C PHE A 131 14.60 12.86 -7.25
N ASP A 132 15.75 13.34 -6.81
CA ASP A 132 16.27 14.67 -7.15
C ASP A 132 16.64 14.81 -8.65
N LEU A 133 16.74 13.68 -9.38
CA LEU A 133 17.10 13.65 -10.80
C LEU A 133 15.90 13.57 -11.75
N ILE A 134 14.73 13.17 -11.27
CA ILE A 134 13.54 12.98 -12.09
C ILE A 134 12.42 13.87 -11.58
N GLN A 135 12.21 15.03 -12.19
CA GLN A 135 11.02 15.85 -11.98
C GLN A 135 9.77 15.19 -12.59
N ALA A 136 9.45 13.98 -12.13
CA ALA A 136 8.25 13.27 -12.53
C ALA A 136 7.08 13.63 -11.60
N ARG A 137 5.85 13.36 -12.03
CA ARG A 137 4.67 13.41 -11.17
C ARG A 137 4.86 12.45 -10.01
N VAL A 138 4.95 12.98 -8.83
CA VAL A 138 5.21 12.24 -7.62
C VAL A 138 4.03 12.41 -6.69
N ASP A 139 3.43 11.30 -6.32
CA ASP A 139 2.50 11.25 -5.20
C ASP A 139 3.29 11.07 -3.91
N ASP A 140 2.72 11.54 -2.83
CA ASP A 140 3.33 11.48 -1.50
C ASP A 140 2.45 10.64 -0.58
N VAL A 141 3.08 9.73 0.14
CA VAL A 141 2.44 8.98 1.23
C VAL A 141 3.12 9.39 2.53
N ASN A 142 2.56 10.38 3.20
CA ASN A 142 3.06 10.92 4.47
C ASN A 142 4.58 11.23 4.48
N GLY A 143 5.05 11.95 3.44
CA GLY A 143 6.45 12.33 3.29
C GLY A 143 7.34 11.30 2.59
N ILE A 144 6.80 10.15 2.17
CA ILE A 144 7.51 9.17 1.36
C ILE A 144 7.07 9.34 -0.09
N PRO A 145 7.95 9.77 -1.02
CA PRO A 145 7.59 9.93 -2.41
C PRO A 145 7.32 8.58 -3.07
N VAL A 146 6.24 8.50 -3.81
CA VAL A 146 5.87 7.34 -4.61
C VAL A 146 5.56 7.74 -6.05
N LEU A 147 6.00 6.93 -7.00
CA LEU A 147 5.78 7.18 -8.42
C LEU A 147 4.74 6.20 -8.94
N ALA A 148 3.65 6.73 -9.47
CA ALA A 148 2.65 5.92 -10.16
C ALA A 148 3.19 5.43 -11.51
N VAL A 149 3.24 4.13 -11.70
CA VAL A 149 3.66 3.50 -12.98
C VAL A 149 2.45 3.11 -13.81
N CYS A 150 1.48 2.49 -13.17
CA CYS A 150 0.20 2.15 -13.77
C CYS A 150 -0.90 2.39 -12.74
N GLU A 151 -1.84 3.23 -13.05
CA GLU A 151 -3.05 3.41 -12.28
C GLU A 151 -4.21 2.69 -12.96
N SER A 152 -4.97 1.94 -12.18
CA SER A 152 -6.22 1.40 -12.66
C SER A 152 -7.21 2.57 -12.89
N PRO A 153 -7.93 2.58 -14.01
CA PRO A 153 -8.89 3.66 -14.32
C PRO A 153 -10.14 3.66 -13.42
N PHE A 154 -10.19 2.76 -12.46
CA PHE A 154 -11.35 2.59 -11.57
C PHE A 154 -11.00 2.68 -10.09
#